data_b1ca14771f62979d07fac5212f2fe46f
#
_entry.id   b1ca14771f62979d07fac5212f2fe46f
#
_cell.length_a   1.000
_cell.length_b   1.000
_cell.length_c   1.000
_cell.angle_alpha   90.00
_cell.angle_beta   90.00
_cell.angle_gamma   90.00
#
_symmetry.space_group_name_H-M   'P 1'
#
loop_
_entity.id
_entity.type
_entity.pdbx_description
1 polymer ?
#
loop_
_entity_poly.entity_id
_entity_poly.type
_entity_poly.pdbx_seq_one_letter_code
_entity_poly.pdbx_strand_id
1 'polypeptide(L)'
;MEFKNTEAFAAALDRDDPLASYRDAFHFPQHQGKDVIYFTGNSLGLQPRAAARYVDEIMRDWKELGVEGHFKARHPWWTYHERLIPPLARIVGAREEEVTVMNTLTVNLHLLMVSFYRPRGRRFKILCEEKAFPSDQYMLQSQLRYHGFDLSEALVEVPKRPGEHAWHTEDFLSAIETHGDDLALVLLGGVNYYNGQVLDMETITRAGRQAGALVGWDLAHAAGNVHLALHDWGVDFAAWCSYKYMNSGPGNASGVFIHERHLGDPEIPRFEGWWGTRKETRFLMRPEFDPVATADAWQLSNPSVLALAPYLASLELFEEVGMEALIAKRDRLTAYLEFILQEVALEAGSHFEVITPADRGCQLSVFLHGEGRPLFDYLMEHGVVPDWREPNVIRLAPAPFYCSYSDMYRFGQVLKAGIQAGKGA
;
A
#
# COMPACT_ATOMS: atom_id res chain seq x y z
N MET A 1 -2.32 17.64 -23.89
CA MET A 1 -2.67 18.99 -23.36
C MET A 1 -1.39 19.60 -22.84
N GLU A 2 -1.08 20.82 -23.19
CA GLU A 2 0.11 21.53 -22.67
C GLU A 2 -0.24 22.13 -21.32
N PHE A 3 0.52 21.80 -20.27
CA PHE A 3 0.32 22.33 -18.93
C PHE A 3 0.79 23.79 -18.82
N LYS A 4 0.17 24.54 -17.86
CA LYS A 4 0.55 25.92 -17.57
C LYS A 4 0.64 26.11 -16.05
N ASN A 5 1.69 26.79 -15.60
CA ASN A 5 1.89 27.15 -14.20
C ASN A 5 1.12 28.43 -13.86
N THR A 6 -0.21 28.38 -13.90
CA THR A 6 -1.08 29.49 -13.56
C THR A 6 -2.29 29.02 -12.74
N GLU A 7 -2.75 29.86 -11.80
CA GLU A 7 -3.93 29.57 -10.97
C GLU A 7 -5.17 29.28 -11.82
N ALA A 8 -5.42 30.10 -12.86
CA ALA A 8 -6.56 29.94 -13.75
C ALA A 8 -6.55 28.59 -14.49
N PHE A 9 -5.37 28.07 -14.86
CA PHE A 9 -5.25 26.77 -15.50
C PHE A 9 -5.52 25.63 -14.53
N ALA A 10 -4.95 25.68 -13.32
CA ALA A 10 -5.22 24.70 -12.28
C ALA A 10 -6.70 24.64 -11.89
N ALA A 11 -7.34 25.81 -11.71
CA ALA A 11 -8.76 25.89 -11.43
C ALA A 11 -9.63 25.41 -12.60
N ALA A 12 -9.18 25.52 -13.85
CA ALA A 12 -9.87 24.92 -14.99
C ALA A 12 -9.81 23.40 -14.95
N LEU A 13 -8.63 22.83 -14.64
CA LEU A 13 -8.49 21.38 -14.46
C LEU A 13 -9.35 20.83 -13.32
N ASP A 14 -9.50 21.57 -12.22
CA ASP A 14 -10.36 21.17 -11.10
C ASP A 14 -11.85 21.19 -11.49
N ARG A 15 -12.29 22.16 -12.31
CA ARG A 15 -13.67 22.19 -12.81
C ARG A 15 -13.99 21.04 -13.76
N ASP A 16 -13.00 20.61 -14.53
CA ASP A 16 -13.13 19.51 -15.50
C ASP A 16 -12.88 18.13 -14.87
N ASP A 17 -12.52 18.08 -13.57
CA ASP A 17 -12.24 16.84 -12.85
C ASP A 17 -13.55 16.16 -12.41
N PRO A 18 -13.87 14.96 -12.95
CA PRO A 18 -15.08 14.23 -12.55
C PRO A 18 -15.07 13.77 -11.09
N LEU A 19 -13.89 13.72 -10.47
CA LEU A 19 -13.72 13.31 -9.08
C LEU A 19 -13.56 14.50 -8.10
N ALA A 20 -13.73 15.74 -8.55
CA ALA A 20 -13.52 16.92 -7.71
C ALA A 20 -14.38 16.90 -6.42
N SER A 21 -15.64 16.44 -6.51
CA SER A 21 -16.59 16.41 -5.37
C SER A 21 -16.20 15.41 -4.28
N TYR A 22 -15.40 14.39 -4.60
CA TYR A 22 -14.97 13.39 -3.59
C TYR A 22 -14.03 13.97 -2.52
N ARG A 23 -13.39 15.12 -2.79
CA ARG A 23 -12.63 15.86 -1.78
C ARG A 23 -13.49 16.15 -0.55
N ASP A 24 -14.76 16.47 -0.73
CA ASP A 24 -15.70 16.77 0.35
C ASP A 24 -16.06 15.55 1.20
N ALA A 25 -15.73 14.35 0.75
CA ALA A 25 -15.93 13.12 1.53
C ALA A 25 -14.86 12.92 2.62
N PHE A 26 -13.85 13.79 2.70
CA PHE A 26 -12.73 13.68 3.66
C PHE A 26 -12.63 14.86 4.60
N HIS A 27 -12.06 14.62 5.80
CA HIS A 27 -11.64 15.63 6.73
C HIS A 27 -10.19 16.01 6.46
N PHE A 28 -9.92 17.32 6.42
CA PHE A 28 -8.58 17.86 6.26
C PHE A 28 -8.05 18.43 7.57
N PRO A 29 -6.77 18.20 7.93
CA PRO A 29 -6.08 19.02 8.89
C PRO A 29 -6.09 20.49 8.44
N GLN A 30 -6.10 21.39 9.41
CA GLN A 30 -6.20 22.83 9.14
C GLN A 30 -4.90 23.53 9.49
N HIS A 31 -4.49 24.46 8.63
CA HIS A 31 -3.43 25.42 8.89
C HIS A 31 -3.98 26.83 8.72
N GLN A 32 -3.97 27.63 9.79
CA GLN A 32 -4.51 29.01 9.83
C GLN A 32 -5.95 29.10 9.28
N GLY A 33 -6.80 28.12 9.61
CA GLY A 33 -8.20 28.05 9.20
C GLY A 33 -8.45 27.65 7.73
N LYS A 34 -7.43 27.15 7.04
CA LYS A 34 -7.54 26.61 5.67
C LYS A 34 -7.09 25.16 5.64
N ASP A 35 -7.66 24.39 4.69
CA ASP A 35 -7.21 23.04 4.42
C ASP A 35 -5.73 23.04 4.03
N VAL A 36 -4.95 22.13 4.65
CA VAL A 36 -3.57 21.89 4.23
C VAL A 36 -3.51 21.25 2.85
N ILE A 37 -2.38 21.41 2.16
CA ILE A 37 -2.05 20.59 0.98
C ILE A 37 -1.48 19.28 1.50
N TYR A 38 -2.24 18.19 1.37
CA TYR A 38 -1.93 16.91 2.01
C TYR A 38 -1.31 15.92 1.02
N PHE A 39 0.00 15.67 1.14
CA PHE A 39 0.76 14.79 0.25
C PHE A 39 1.26 13.50 0.93
N THR A 40 0.66 13.11 2.04
CA THR A 40 1.12 11.96 2.83
C THR A 40 0.17 10.76 2.81
N GLY A 41 -0.64 10.62 1.76
CA GLY A 41 -1.49 9.43 1.56
C GLY A 41 -0.70 8.12 1.47
N ASN A 42 0.58 8.19 1.12
CA ASN A 42 1.52 7.07 1.14
C ASN A 42 1.97 6.64 2.57
N SER A 43 1.65 7.44 3.59
CA SER A 43 1.98 7.17 4.99
C SER A 43 0.71 6.95 5.82
N LEU A 44 -0.25 7.88 5.73
CA LEU A 44 -1.58 7.78 6.32
C LEU A 44 -2.58 8.52 5.42
N GLY A 45 -3.64 7.85 4.98
CA GLY A 45 -4.73 8.49 4.24
C GLY A 45 -5.59 9.40 5.12
N LEU A 46 -6.31 10.34 4.50
CA LEU A 46 -7.24 11.22 5.21
C LEU A 46 -8.46 10.44 5.71
N GLN A 47 -9.06 10.94 6.79
CA GLN A 47 -10.24 10.35 7.38
C GLN A 47 -11.48 10.57 6.50
N PRO A 48 -12.14 9.50 6.01
CA PRO A 48 -13.47 9.62 5.42
C PRO A 48 -14.49 10.18 6.42
N ARG A 49 -15.30 11.15 6.02
CA ARG A 49 -16.35 11.74 6.90
C ARG A 49 -17.33 10.69 7.41
N ALA A 50 -17.63 9.67 6.59
CA ALA A 50 -18.52 8.59 6.96
C ALA A 50 -17.95 7.68 8.07
N ALA A 51 -16.64 7.65 8.29
CA ALA A 51 -15.99 6.74 9.23
C ALA A 51 -16.55 6.82 10.66
N ALA A 52 -16.79 8.03 11.17
CA ALA A 52 -17.36 8.22 12.49
C ALA A 52 -18.76 7.57 12.64
N ARG A 53 -19.60 7.72 11.62
CA ARG A 53 -20.95 7.10 11.62
C ARG A 53 -20.88 5.58 11.71
N TYR A 54 -19.96 4.93 11.00
CA TYR A 54 -19.80 3.48 11.03
C TYR A 54 -19.33 2.98 12.40
N VAL A 55 -18.40 3.72 13.02
CA VAL A 55 -17.95 3.42 14.39
C VAL A 55 -19.10 3.62 15.39
N ASP A 56 -19.85 4.70 15.28
CA ASP A 56 -20.99 5.00 16.16
C ASP A 56 -22.11 3.94 16.06
N GLU A 57 -22.35 3.38 14.87
CA GLU A 57 -23.28 2.27 14.69
C GLU A 57 -22.85 1.05 15.52
N ILE A 58 -21.58 0.66 15.47
CA ILE A 58 -21.07 -0.46 16.26
C ILE A 58 -21.11 -0.17 17.75
N MET A 59 -20.75 1.04 18.17
CA MET A 59 -20.80 1.44 19.57
C MET A 59 -22.24 1.42 20.11
N ARG A 60 -23.22 1.80 19.30
CA ARG A 60 -24.64 1.72 19.66
C ARG A 60 -25.08 0.27 19.79
N ASP A 61 -24.80 -0.56 18.78
CA ASP A 61 -25.16 -1.98 18.81
C ASP A 61 -24.53 -2.68 20.02
N TRP A 62 -23.27 -2.36 20.33
CA TRP A 62 -22.62 -2.92 21.51
C TRP A 62 -23.29 -2.51 22.82
N LYS A 63 -23.66 -1.23 22.95
CA LYS A 63 -24.40 -0.72 24.12
C LYS A 63 -25.75 -1.40 24.30
N GLU A 64 -26.46 -1.62 23.19
CA GLU A 64 -27.86 -2.08 23.23
C GLU A 64 -27.99 -3.61 23.24
N LEU A 65 -27.07 -4.31 22.58
CA LEU A 65 -27.17 -5.76 22.34
C LEU A 65 -26.11 -6.57 23.12
N GLY A 66 -25.00 -5.95 23.55
CA GLY A 66 -23.92 -6.71 24.19
C GLY A 66 -23.43 -7.84 23.29
N VAL A 67 -23.32 -9.07 23.84
CA VAL A 67 -22.90 -10.27 23.10
C VAL A 67 -23.82 -10.63 21.93
N GLU A 68 -25.09 -10.30 22.03
CA GLU A 68 -26.06 -10.56 20.96
C GLU A 68 -25.74 -9.79 19.66
N GLY A 69 -24.93 -8.72 19.72
CA GLY A 69 -24.47 -7.99 18.56
C GLY A 69 -23.71 -8.86 17.55
N HIS A 70 -23.12 -9.96 17.98
CA HIS A 70 -22.53 -10.93 17.05
C HIS A 70 -23.54 -11.46 16.02
N PHE A 71 -24.81 -11.57 16.37
CA PHE A 71 -25.85 -12.18 15.53
C PHE A 71 -27.00 -11.23 15.18
N LYS A 72 -27.29 -10.23 16.04
CA LYS A 72 -28.49 -9.39 15.96
C LYS A 72 -28.21 -7.91 15.67
N ALA A 73 -26.94 -7.51 15.62
CA ALA A 73 -26.57 -6.16 15.19
C ALA A 73 -27.12 -5.86 13.80
N ARG A 74 -27.29 -4.60 13.46
CA ARG A 74 -27.68 -4.16 12.10
C ARG A 74 -26.78 -4.80 11.04
N HIS A 75 -25.49 -4.89 11.35
CA HIS A 75 -24.49 -5.64 10.62
C HIS A 75 -23.84 -6.63 11.58
N PRO A 76 -24.26 -7.91 11.58
CA PRO A 76 -23.77 -8.91 12.54
C PRO A 76 -22.25 -8.98 12.57
N TRP A 77 -21.65 -8.92 13.75
CA TRP A 77 -20.19 -8.90 13.91
C TRP A 77 -19.55 -10.22 13.50
N TRP A 78 -20.32 -11.29 13.56
CA TRP A 78 -19.93 -12.63 13.13
C TRP A 78 -19.41 -12.69 11.68
N THR A 79 -19.99 -11.89 10.79
CA THR A 79 -19.70 -11.85 9.36
C THR A 79 -19.25 -10.46 8.90
N TYR A 80 -18.94 -9.56 9.82
CA TYR A 80 -18.68 -8.16 9.49
C TYR A 80 -17.54 -7.98 8.49
N HIS A 81 -16.45 -8.75 8.64
CA HIS A 81 -15.28 -8.71 7.75
C HIS A 81 -15.61 -9.10 6.31
N GLU A 82 -16.60 -9.95 6.09
CA GLU A 82 -17.01 -10.41 4.76
C GLU A 82 -17.51 -9.26 3.87
N ARG A 83 -18.02 -8.19 4.47
CA ARG A 83 -18.47 -6.99 3.75
C ARG A 83 -17.31 -6.24 3.07
N LEU A 84 -16.08 -6.44 3.54
CA LEU A 84 -14.90 -5.79 2.98
C LEU A 84 -14.32 -6.58 1.80
N ILE A 85 -14.64 -7.86 1.70
CA ILE A 85 -14.02 -8.77 0.72
C ILE A 85 -14.32 -8.38 -0.73
N PRO A 86 -15.59 -8.17 -1.16
CA PRO A 86 -15.88 -7.85 -2.56
C PRO A 86 -15.16 -6.60 -3.08
N PRO A 87 -15.20 -5.43 -2.38
CA PRO A 87 -14.46 -4.26 -2.84
C PRO A 87 -12.94 -4.48 -2.86
N LEU A 88 -12.40 -5.19 -1.87
CA LEU A 88 -10.96 -5.49 -1.83
C LEU A 88 -10.53 -6.39 -2.96
N ALA A 89 -11.28 -7.44 -3.26
CA ALA A 89 -11.00 -8.34 -4.38
C ALA A 89 -10.93 -7.56 -5.71
N ARG A 90 -11.86 -6.62 -5.93
CA ARG A 90 -11.83 -5.74 -7.13
C ARG A 90 -10.61 -4.82 -7.15
N ILE A 91 -10.23 -4.25 -6.02
CA ILE A 91 -9.08 -3.33 -5.92
C ILE A 91 -7.77 -4.05 -6.23
N VAL A 92 -7.61 -5.30 -5.81
CA VAL A 92 -6.37 -6.05 -5.99
C VAL A 92 -6.39 -7.04 -7.16
N GLY A 93 -7.48 -7.08 -7.93
CA GLY A 93 -7.62 -7.99 -9.08
C GLY A 93 -7.56 -9.46 -8.67
N ALA A 94 -8.40 -9.83 -7.68
CA ALA A 94 -8.50 -11.16 -7.11
C ALA A 94 -9.94 -11.69 -7.15
N ARG A 95 -10.12 -12.96 -6.87
CA ARG A 95 -11.41 -13.55 -6.54
C ARG A 95 -11.74 -13.33 -5.07
N GLU A 96 -13.01 -13.31 -4.71
CA GLU A 96 -13.43 -13.04 -3.33
C GLU A 96 -12.88 -14.09 -2.35
N GLU A 97 -12.85 -15.36 -2.73
CA GLU A 97 -12.31 -16.45 -1.92
C GLU A 97 -10.79 -16.34 -1.65
N GLU A 98 -10.06 -15.54 -2.43
CA GLU A 98 -8.62 -15.35 -2.32
C GLU A 98 -8.24 -14.22 -1.37
N VAL A 99 -9.21 -13.45 -0.88
CA VAL A 99 -8.96 -12.24 -0.06
C VAL A 99 -9.51 -12.39 1.34
N THR A 100 -8.75 -11.92 2.32
CA THR A 100 -9.21 -11.80 3.70
C THR A 100 -8.67 -10.53 4.36
N VAL A 101 -9.27 -10.12 5.48
CA VAL A 101 -8.85 -8.95 6.27
C VAL A 101 -8.52 -9.39 7.69
N MET A 102 -7.27 -9.24 8.07
CA MET A 102 -6.80 -9.65 9.39
C MET A 102 -5.56 -8.88 9.82
N ASN A 103 -5.27 -8.79 11.10
CA ASN A 103 -4.04 -8.28 11.72
C ASN A 103 -3.52 -6.96 11.10
N THR A 104 -2.21 -6.75 11.16
CA THR A 104 -1.46 -5.68 10.49
C THR A 104 -0.43 -6.28 9.54
N LEU A 105 0.12 -5.47 8.61
CA LEU A 105 0.94 -5.93 7.49
C LEU A 105 2.08 -6.88 7.91
N THR A 106 2.96 -6.45 8.81
CA THR A 106 4.14 -7.26 9.18
C THR A 106 3.77 -8.55 9.90
N VAL A 107 2.70 -8.54 10.71
CA VAL A 107 2.14 -9.77 11.30
C VAL A 107 1.65 -10.72 10.20
N ASN A 108 0.92 -10.20 9.22
CA ASN A 108 0.43 -10.98 8.09
C ASN A 108 1.59 -11.58 7.28
N LEU A 109 2.61 -10.78 6.96
CA LEU A 109 3.79 -11.28 6.27
C LEU A 109 4.47 -12.43 7.03
N HIS A 110 4.65 -12.30 8.36
CA HIS A 110 5.19 -13.40 9.16
C HIS A 110 4.32 -14.66 9.13
N LEU A 111 3.00 -14.53 9.17
CA LEU A 111 2.08 -15.66 9.08
C LEU A 111 2.11 -16.32 7.69
N LEU A 112 2.20 -15.51 6.64
CA LEU A 112 2.33 -15.98 5.26
C LEU A 112 3.67 -16.69 5.03
N MET A 113 4.75 -16.24 5.68
CA MET A 113 6.04 -16.93 5.64
C MET A 113 5.97 -18.34 6.22
N VAL A 114 5.14 -18.61 7.23
CA VAL A 114 4.91 -19.98 7.74
C VAL A 114 4.38 -20.89 6.61
N SER A 115 3.51 -20.38 5.77
CA SER A 115 2.90 -21.13 4.66
C SER A 115 3.79 -21.21 3.44
N PHE A 116 4.45 -20.13 3.06
CA PHE A 116 5.05 -19.96 1.74
C PHE A 116 6.58 -19.93 1.74
N TYR A 117 7.25 -19.62 2.84
CA TYR A 117 8.67 -19.82 2.97
C TYR A 117 8.96 -21.20 3.58
N ARG A 118 9.14 -22.20 2.70
CA ARG A 118 9.32 -23.59 3.06
C ARG A 118 10.65 -24.11 2.51
N PRO A 119 11.78 -23.78 3.17
CA PRO A 119 13.09 -24.20 2.69
C PRO A 119 13.20 -25.72 2.66
N ARG A 120 13.62 -26.29 1.53
CA ARG A 120 13.78 -27.74 1.32
C ARG A 120 15.01 -28.03 0.46
N GLY A 121 15.92 -28.85 0.96
CA GLY A 121 17.13 -29.25 0.23
C GLY A 121 17.96 -28.02 -0.18
N ARG A 122 18.18 -27.85 -1.48
CA ARG A 122 18.91 -26.70 -2.01
C ARG A 122 18.10 -25.41 -2.12
N ARG A 123 16.75 -25.49 -2.09
CA ARG A 123 15.85 -24.33 -2.18
C ARG A 123 15.63 -23.73 -0.80
N PHE A 124 16.37 -22.68 -0.47
CA PHE A 124 16.28 -21.99 0.82
C PHE A 124 16.45 -20.47 0.71
N LYS A 125 16.88 -19.96 -0.44
CA LYS A 125 17.14 -18.54 -0.62
C LYS A 125 15.84 -17.75 -0.78
N ILE A 126 15.87 -16.51 -0.29
CA ILE A 126 14.84 -15.50 -0.51
C ILE A 126 15.45 -14.38 -1.37
N LEU A 127 14.75 -13.98 -2.43
CA LEU A 127 15.13 -12.83 -3.24
C LEU A 127 14.23 -11.63 -2.89
N CYS A 128 14.86 -10.48 -2.66
CA CYS A 128 14.19 -9.20 -2.43
C CYS A 128 14.95 -8.04 -3.11
N GLU A 129 14.39 -6.84 -3.11
CA GLU A 129 15.10 -5.63 -3.50
C GLU A 129 16.09 -5.18 -2.42
N GLU A 130 17.22 -4.64 -2.83
CA GLU A 130 18.20 -4.02 -1.90
C GLU A 130 17.52 -2.87 -1.13
N LYS A 131 17.72 -2.82 0.18
CA LYS A 131 17.12 -1.80 1.06
C LYS A 131 15.59 -1.78 0.96
N ALA A 132 14.97 -2.95 0.93
CA ALA A 132 13.52 -3.08 1.16
C ALA A 132 13.10 -2.30 2.42
N PHE A 133 11.82 -2.00 2.54
CA PHE A 133 11.36 -1.25 3.72
C PHE A 133 11.82 -1.96 5.02
N PRO A 134 12.25 -1.23 6.07
CA PRO A 134 12.85 -1.83 7.26
C PRO A 134 12.03 -2.97 7.90
N SER A 135 10.69 -2.89 7.89
CA SER A 135 9.84 -3.98 8.39
C SER A 135 10.05 -5.27 7.62
N ASP A 136 10.18 -5.18 6.29
CA ASP A 136 10.35 -6.35 5.42
C ASP A 136 11.76 -6.92 5.59
N GLN A 137 12.77 -6.05 5.60
CA GLN A 137 14.14 -6.47 5.91
C GLN A 137 14.24 -7.20 7.24
N TYR A 138 13.63 -6.66 8.30
CA TYR A 138 13.65 -7.30 9.62
C TYR A 138 12.88 -8.61 9.63
N MET A 139 11.75 -8.66 8.93
CA MET A 139 10.93 -9.87 8.79
C MET A 139 11.71 -10.94 8.05
N LEU A 140 12.28 -10.67 6.87
CA LEU A 140 13.06 -11.60 6.07
C LEU A 140 14.27 -12.14 6.84
N GLN A 141 15.04 -11.24 7.42
CA GLN A 141 16.21 -11.62 8.22
C GLN A 141 15.85 -12.48 9.44
N SER A 142 14.74 -12.16 10.13
CA SER A 142 14.30 -12.94 11.28
C SER A 142 13.79 -14.32 10.89
N GLN A 143 13.11 -14.45 9.76
CA GLN A 143 12.68 -15.73 9.23
C GLN A 143 13.87 -16.61 8.82
N LEU A 144 14.85 -16.05 8.12
CA LEU A 144 16.07 -16.80 7.77
C LEU A 144 16.80 -17.30 9.02
N ARG A 145 16.99 -16.45 10.04
CA ARG A 145 17.61 -16.86 11.30
C ARG A 145 16.79 -17.91 12.05
N TYR A 146 15.46 -17.78 12.04
CA TYR A 146 14.57 -18.77 12.65
C TYR A 146 14.74 -20.16 12.03
N HIS A 147 14.95 -20.21 10.70
CA HIS A 147 15.24 -21.45 9.98
C HIS A 147 16.71 -21.89 10.02
N GLY A 148 17.58 -21.14 10.70
CA GLY A 148 18.99 -21.50 10.91
C GLY A 148 19.92 -21.17 9.73
N PHE A 149 19.51 -20.28 8.82
CA PHE A 149 20.31 -19.86 7.66
C PHE A 149 21.14 -18.60 7.94
N ASP A 150 22.34 -18.56 7.37
CA ASP A 150 23.16 -17.36 7.32
C ASP A 150 22.58 -16.38 6.29
N LEU A 151 22.51 -15.11 6.68
CA LEU A 151 21.93 -14.05 5.82
C LEU A 151 22.75 -13.85 4.54
N SER A 152 24.08 -13.94 4.63
CA SER A 152 24.96 -13.73 3.48
C SER A 152 24.83 -14.83 2.40
N GLU A 153 24.31 -16.00 2.77
CA GLU A 153 24.08 -17.11 1.86
C GLU A 153 22.64 -17.19 1.37
N ALA A 154 21.68 -16.81 2.23
CA ALA A 154 20.27 -17.08 2.01
C ALA A 154 19.44 -15.87 1.55
N LEU A 155 19.90 -14.63 1.78
CA LEU A 155 19.21 -13.42 1.32
C LEU A 155 19.88 -12.88 0.06
N VAL A 156 19.16 -12.91 -1.05
CA VAL A 156 19.60 -12.36 -2.34
C VAL A 156 18.94 -10.99 -2.50
N GLU A 157 19.73 -9.95 -2.34
CA GLU A 157 19.26 -8.56 -2.54
C GLU A 157 19.65 -8.09 -3.93
N VAL A 158 18.67 -7.65 -4.73
CA VAL A 158 18.89 -7.10 -6.06
C VAL A 158 19.22 -5.60 -5.91
N PRO A 159 20.46 -5.19 -6.21
CA PRO A 159 20.87 -3.78 -6.07
C PRO A 159 20.35 -2.94 -7.23
N LYS A 160 20.27 -1.62 -7.00
CA LYS A 160 20.19 -0.65 -8.10
C LYS A 160 21.52 -0.55 -8.82
N ARG A 161 21.49 -0.20 -10.10
CA ARG A 161 22.73 0.07 -10.86
C ARG A 161 23.45 1.31 -10.31
N PRO A 162 24.79 1.34 -10.36
CA PRO A 162 25.55 2.47 -9.83
C PRO A 162 25.10 3.82 -10.42
N GLY A 163 24.78 4.78 -9.55
CA GLY A 163 24.33 6.12 -9.95
C GLY A 163 22.84 6.21 -10.32
N GLU A 164 22.08 5.14 -10.23
CA GLU A 164 20.66 5.12 -10.54
C GLU A 164 19.78 5.06 -9.28
N HIS A 165 18.61 5.68 -9.37
CA HIS A 165 17.62 5.69 -8.30
C HIS A 165 16.53 4.62 -8.46
N ALA A 166 16.43 4.01 -9.64
CA ALA A 166 15.42 3.01 -9.98
C ALA A 166 16.04 1.63 -10.20
N TRP A 167 15.26 0.58 -10.08
CA TRP A 167 15.60 -0.77 -10.51
C TRP A 167 15.15 -1.01 -11.95
N HIS A 168 15.87 -1.89 -12.62
CA HIS A 168 15.46 -2.41 -13.92
C HIS A 168 14.88 -3.83 -13.75
N THR A 169 13.79 -4.14 -14.44
CA THR A 169 13.16 -5.46 -14.39
C THR A 169 14.15 -6.56 -14.76
N GLU A 170 15.04 -6.31 -15.73
CA GLU A 170 16.07 -7.25 -16.20
C GLU A 170 17.02 -7.68 -15.08
N ASP A 171 17.29 -6.82 -14.09
CA ASP A 171 18.20 -7.14 -12.98
C ASP A 171 17.54 -8.16 -12.03
N PHE A 172 16.24 -8.05 -11.80
CA PHE A 172 15.47 -9.08 -11.08
C PHE A 172 15.40 -10.39 -11.85
N LEU A 173 15.16 -10.33 -13.17
CA LEU A 173 15.12 -11.53 -14.01
C LEU A 173 16.47 -12.26 -14.03
N SER A 174 17.58 -11.52 -14.15
CA SER A 174 18.92 -12.08 -14.09
C SER A 174 19.25 -12.71 -12.73
N ALA A 175 18.82 -12.08 -11.63
CA ALA A 175 18.99 -12.64 -10.30
C ALA A 175 18.14 -13.91 -10.09
N ILE A 176 16.91 -13.95 -10.62
CA ILE A 176 16.06 -15.14 -10.60
C ILE A 176 16.69 -16.26 -11.42
N GLU A 177 17.21 -15.98 -12.61
CA GLU A 177 17.90 -16.96 -13.44
C GLU A 177 19.15 -17.53 -12.75
N THR A 178 19.97 -16.64 -12.14
CA THR A 178 21.22 -17.01 -11.47
C THR A 178 20.99 -17.90 -10.25
N HIS A 179 19.95 -17.62 -9.47
CA HIS A 179 19.69 -18.29 -8.19
C HIS A 179 18.50 -19.25 -8.26
N GLY A 180 17.82 -19.38 -9.40
CA GLY A 180 16.54 -20.05 -9.53
C GLY A 180 16.43 -21.44 -8.92
N ASP A 181 17.52 -22.22 -9.03
CA ASP A 181 17.58 -23.57 -8.43
C ASP A 181 17.62 -23.55 -6.89
N ASP A 182 18.06 -22.45 -6.27
CA ASP A 182 18.23 -22.30 -4.84
C ASP A 182 17.10 -21.44 -4.23
N LEU A 183 16.32 -20.72 -5.06
CA LEU A 183 15.25 -19.86 -4.60
C LEU A 183 14.07 -20.68 -4.06
N ALA A 184 13.72 -20.42 -2.80
CA ALA A 184 12.46 -20.86 -2.20
C ALA A 184 11.37 -19.81 -2.40
N LEU A 185 11.74 -18.52 -2.34
CA LEU A 185 10.79 -17.40 -2.33
C LEU A 185 11.36 -16.18 -3.05
N VAL A 186 10.51 -15.48 -3.80
CA VAL A 186 10.70 -14.08 -4.23
C VAL A 186 9.68 -13.25 -3.46
N LEU A 187 10.13 -12.26 -2.69
CA LEU A 187 9.26 -11.36 -1.93
C LEU A 187 9.75 -9.92 -2.08
N LEU A 188 8.96 -9.08 -2.72
CA LEU A 188 9.30 -7.72 -3.12
C LEU A 188 8.20 -6.74 -2.74
N GLY A 189 8.55 -5.47 -2.60
CA GLY A 189 7.57 -4.37 -2.56
C GLY A 189 7.03 -4.06 -3.96
N GLY A 190 5.70 -4.10 -4.16
CA GLY A 190 5.09 -3.80 -5.46
C GLY A 190 5.30 -2.36 -5.90
N VAL A 191 5.32 -1.41 -4.95
CA VAL A 191 5.72 -0.02 -5.16
C VAL A 191 6.76 0.36 -4.14
N ASN A 192 7.92 0.81 -4.60
CA ASN A 192 9.02 1.17 -3.71
C ASN A 192 8.69 2.41 -2.88
N TYR A 193 8.86 2.30 -1.57
CA TYR A 193 8.50 3.34 -0.60
C TYR A 193 9.36 4.61 -0.73
N TYR A 194 10.61 4.50 -1.19
CA TYR A 194 11.57 5.59 -1.23
C TYR A 194 11.44 6.44 -2.49
N ASN A 195 11.51 5.82 -3.66
CA ASN A 195 11.44 6.51 -4.95
C ASN A 195 10.07 6.50 -5.63
N GLY A 196 9.09 5.70 -5.15
CA GLY A 196 7.75 5.61 -5.73
C GLY A 196 7.63 4.72 -6.97
N GLN A 197 8.70 4.02 -7.36
CA GLN A 197 8.73 3.12 -8.52
C GLN A 197 7.73 1.97 -8.36
N VAL A 198 6.96 1.71 -9.41
CA VAL A 198 6.18 0.48 -9.57
C VAL A 198 7.06 -0.57 -10.22
N LEU A 199 7.22 -1.74 -9.60
CA LEU A 199 7.92 -2.86 -10.22
C LEU A 199 7.00 -3.60 -11.19
N ASP A 200 7.56 -4.22 -12.23
CA ASP A 200 6.82 -5.09 -13.16
C ASP A 200 6.44 -6.41 -12.46
N MET A 201 5.37 -6.34 -11.65
CA MET A 201 4.92 -7.45 -10.82
C MET A 201 4.54 -8.68 -11.62
N GLU A 202 3.92 -8.51 -12.78
CA GLU A 202 3.53 -9.61 -13.66
C GLU A 202 4.74 -10.37 -14.17
N THR A 203 5.70 -9.66 -14.77
CA THR A 203 6.89 -10.29 -15.38
C THR A 203 7.77 -10.95 -14.33
N ILE A 204 7.99 -10.30 -13.18
CA ILE A 204 8.79 -10.87 -12.09
C ILE A 204 8.10 -12.09 -11.48
N THR A 205 6.78 -12.04 -11.28
CA THR A 205 6.01 -13.19 -10.77
C THR A 205 6.11 -14.39 -11.71
N ARG A 206 5.94 -14.16 -13.00
CA ARG A 206 6.05 -15.21 -14.01
C ARG A 206 7.44 -15.85 -14.00
N ALA A 207 8.50 -15.04 -13.93
CA ALA A 207 9.89 -15.55 -13.90
C ALA A 207 10.17 -16.36 -12.62
N GLY A 208 9.80 -15.86 -11.44
CA GLY A 208 9.99 -16.56 -10.17
C GLY A 208 9.30 -17.92 -10.15
N ARG A 209 8.05 -17.98 -10.63
CA ARG A 209 7.31 -19.22 -10.74
C ARG A 209 7.91 -20.19 -11.75
N GLN A 210 8.38 -19.72 -12.89
CA GLN A 210 9.06 -20.56 -13.88
C GLN A 210 10.36 -21.15 -13.31
N ALA A 211 11.07 -20.43 -12.46
CA ALA A 211 12.22 -20.93 -11.72
C ALA A 211 11.83 -21.90 -10.58
N GLY A 212 10.53 -22.07 -10.29
CA GLY A 212 10.01 -22.96 -9.25
C GLY A 212 10.04 -22.36 -7.84
N ALA A 213 10.25 -21.05 -7.71
CA ALA A 213 10.07 -20.33 -6.46
C ALA A 213 8.61 -19.93 -6.26
N LEU A 214 8.18 -19.77 -5.00
CA LEU A 214 6.95 -19.08 -4.67
C LEU A 214 7.18 -17.57 -4.76
N VAL A 215 6.13 -16.80 -5.12
CA VAL A 215 6.24 -15.36 -5.31
C VAL A 215 5.19 -14.63 -4.46
N GLY A 216 5.66 -13.77 -3.57
CA GLY A 216 4.83 -12.90 -2.74
C GLY A 216 5.11 -11.42 -2.98
N TRP A 217 4.14 -10.57 -2.63
CA TRP A 217 4.27 -9.12 -2.76
C TRP A 217 3.84 -8.39 -1.48
N ASP A 218 4.70 -7.46 -1.02
CA ASP A 218 4.26 -6.38 -0.13
C ASP A 218 3.61 -5.28 -0.98
N LEU A 219 2.32 -5.09 -0.80
CA LEU A 219 1.53 -4.10 -1.54
C LEU A 219 1.20 -2.87 -0.70
N ALA A 220 1.98 -2.58 0.36
CA ALA A 220 1.75 -1.46 1.27
C ALA A 220 1.59 -0.11 0.56
N HIS A 221 2.30 0.10 -0.54
CA HIS A 221 2.23 1.30 -1.38
C HIS A 221 1.50 1.06 -2.71
N ALA A 222 1.10 -0.16 -3.02
CA ALA A 222 0.47 -0.52 -4.29
C ALA A 222 -1.07 -0.59 -4.20
N ALA A 223 -1.60 -1.22 -3.14
CA ALA A 223 -3.04 -1.39 -2.96
C ALA A 223 -3.77 -0.04 -2.82
N GLY A 224 -4.80 0.17 -3.64
CA GLY A 224 -5.53 1.44 -3.74
C GLY A 224 -4.80 2.58 -4.46
N ASN A 225 -3.64 2.30 -5.06
CA ASN A 225 -2.78 3.27 -5.73
C ASN A 225 -2.50 2.93 -7.20
N VAL A 226 -2.25 1.66 -7.50
CA VAL A 226 -1.90 1.22 -8.85
C VAL A 226 -2.81 0.08 -9.30
N HIS A 227 -2.81 -0.19 -10.61
CA HIS A 227 -3.50 -1.36 -11.14
C HIS A 227 -2.86 -2.64 -10.61
N LEU A 228 -3.70 -3.57 -10.14
CA LEU A 228 -3.33 -4.89 -9.67
C LEU A 228 -4.21 -5.95 -10.32
N ALA A 229 -3.64 -7.10 -10.67
CA ALA A 229 -4.35 -8.26 -11.20
C ALA A 229 -3.73 -9.55 -10.59
N LEU A 230 -3.76 -9.66 -9.25
CA LEU A 230 -3.01 -10.67 -8.50
C LEU A 230 -3.37 -12.09 -8.89
N HIS A 231 -4.67 -12.35 -9.16
CA HIS A 231 -5.13 -13.64 -9.64
C HIS A 231 -4.52 -13.97 -11.00
N ASP A 232 -4.71 -13.10 -11.99
CA ASP A 232 -4.30 -13.34 -13.36
C ASP A 232 -2.77 -13.38 -13.52
N TRP A 233 -2.04 -12.58 -12.74
CA TRP A 233 -0.57 -12.63 -12.68
C TRP A 233 -0.05 -13.91 -12.02
N GLY A 234 -0.93 -14.65 -11.33
CA GLY A 234 -0.59 -15.89 -10.65
C GLY A 234 0.33 -15.68 -9.43
N VAL A 235 0.20 -14.57 -8.73
CA VAL A 235 0.89 -14.32 -7.45
C VAL A 235 0.53 -15.43 -6.46
N ASP A 236 1.45 -15.88 -5.62
CA ASP A 236 1.15 -16.92 -4.62
C ASP A 236 0.44 -16.32 -3.41
N PHE A 237 0.95 -15.20 -2.91
CA PHE A 237 0.36 -14.44 -1.80
C PHE A 237 0.74 -12.96 -1.86
N ALA A 238 -0.05 -12.14 -1.21
CA ALA A 238 0.29 -10.74 -0.99
C ALA A 238 -0.32 -10.22 0.31
N ALA A 239 0.23 -9.12 0.83
CA ALA A 239 -0.36 -8.39 1.96
C ALA A 239 -0.18 -6.89 1.75
N TRP A 240 -1.10 -6.09 2.36
CA TRP A 240 -1.04 -4.63 2.23
C TRP A 240 -1.52 -3.90 3.47
N CYS A 241 -1.03 -2.67 3.65
CA CYS A 241 -1.59 -1.73 4.62
C CYS A 241 -2.90 -1.14 4.09
N SER A 242 -3.91 -1.06 4.93
CA SER A 242 -5.19 -0.42 4.59
C SER A 242 -5.20 1.09 4.89
N TYR A 243 -4.37 1.54 5.83
CA TYR A 243 -4.39 2.91 6.36
C TYR A 243 -3.68 3.95 5.48
N LYS A 244 -2.96 3.52 4.44
CA LYS A 244 -2.30 4.41 3.48
C LYS A 244 -3.30 4.88 2.42
N TYR A 245 -3.12 4.50 1.17
CA TYR A 245 -4.00 4.92 0.06
C TYR A 245 -5.46 4.47 0.21
N MET A 246 -5.73 3.44 1.03
CA MET A 246 -7.09 2.97 1.29
C MET A 246 -7.78 3.68 2.47
N ASN A 247 -7.18 4.68 3.10
CA ASN A 247 -7.78 5.62 4.08
C ASN A 247 -8.55 4.96 5.24
N SER A 248 -8.15 3.76 5.68
CA SER A 248 -8.91 2.99 6.67
C SER A 248 -8.78 3.48 8.12
N GLY A 249 -7.83 4.38 8.38
CA GLY A 249 -7.53 4.90 9.72
C GLY A 249 -6.23 4.34 10.31
N PRO A 250 -5.65 5.02 11.32
CA PRO A 250 -4.32 4.73 11.85
C PRO A 250 -4.18 3.29 12.37
N GLY A 251 -3.16 2.57 11.89
CA GLY A 251 -2.81 1.22 12.36
C GLY A 251 -3.89 0.15 12.14
N ASN A 252 -4.79 0.37 11.18
CA ASN A 252 -5.95 -0.48 10.95
C ASN A 252 -5.58 -1.88 10.40
N ALA A 253 -6.57 -2.78 10.43
CA ALA A 253 -6.45 -4.13 9.89
C ALA A 253 -6.06 -4.13 8.43
N SER A 254 -5.15 -5.03 8.09
CA SER A 254 -4.57 -5.18 6.75
C SER A 254 -5.31 -6.22 5.92
N GLY A 255 -5.16 -6.14 4.60
CA GLY A 255 -5.64 -7.18 3.70
C GLY A 255 -4.56 -8.20 3.38
N VAL A 256 -5.01 -9.38 3.02
CA VAL A 256 -4.19 -10.52 2.57
C VAL A 256 -4.83 -11.13 1.34
N PHE A 257 -4.00 -11.51 0.38
CA PHE A 257 -4.35 -12.30 -0.78
C PHE A 257 -3.63 -13.64 -0.73
N ILE A 258 -4.34 -14.71 -1.05
CA ILE A 258 -3.80 -16.06 -1.21
C ILE A 258 -4.44 -16.67 -2.44
N HIS A 259 -3.64 -17.03 -3.43
CA HIS A 259 -4.16 -17.55 -4.69
C HIS A 259 -4.96 -18.84 -4.51
N GLU A 260 -6.04 -19.00 -5.28
CA GLU A 260 -6.96 -20.14 -5.21
C GLU A 260 -6.27 -21.51 -5.24
N ARG A 261 -5.15 -21.66 -5.97
CA ARG A 261 -4.40 -22.91 -6.04
C ARG A 261 -3.85 -23.41 -4.70
N HIS A 262 -3.82 -22.53 -3.69
CA HIS A 262 -3.36 -22.83 -2.33
C HIS A 262 -4.52 -23.01 -1.34
N LEU A 263 -5.73 -22.66 -1.75
CA LEU A 263 -6.91 -22.76 -0.91
C LEU A 263 -7.35 -24.22 -0.76
N GLY A 264 -7.67 -24.63 0.45
CA GLY A 264 -8.12 -26.00 0.73
C GLY A 264 -7.02 -27.07 0.68
N ASP A 265 -5.76 -26.72 0.40
CA ASP A 265 -4.65 -27.67 0.43
C ASP A 265 -4.25 -27.96 1.91
N PRO A 266 -4.42 -29.22 2.39
CA PRO A 266 -4.06 -29.58 3.76
C PRO A 266 -2.55 -29.65 3.98
N GLU A 267 -1.73 -29.77 2.92
CA GLU A 267 -0.28 -29.84 3.01
C GLU A 267 0.40 -28.48 3.22
N ILE A 268 -0.34 -27.38 3.04
CA ILE A 268 0.17 -26.04 3.30
C ILE A 268 0.12 -25.77 4.79
N PRO A 269 1.28 -25.66 5.47
CA PRO A 269 1.31 -25.35 6.88
C PRO A 269 0.81 -23.93 7.13
N ARG A 270 0.07 -23.75 8.20
CA ARG A 270 -0.37 -22.46 8.69
C ARG A 270 -0.49 -22.50 10.20
N PHE A 271 -0.39 -21.37 10.85
CA PHE A 271 -0.84 -21.31 12.22
C PHE A 271 -2.36 -21.32 12.23
N GLU A 272 -2.91 -22.20 13.06
CA GLU A 272 -4.34 -22.49 13.09
C GLU A 272 -5.02 -21.65 14.18
N GLY A 273 -6.20 -21.12 13.85
CA GLY A 273 -7.00 -20.34 14.76
C GLY A 273 -8.49 -20.61 14.64
N TRP A 274 -9.22 -20.38 15.69
CA TRP A 274 -10.64 -20.68 15.74
C TRP A 274 -11.43 -19.98 14.62
N TRP A 275 -11.01 -18.77 14.21
CA TRP A 275 -11.74 -18.02 13.19
C TRP A 275 -11.52 -18.55 11.76
N GLY A 276 -10.45 -19.28 11.51
CA GLY A 276 -10.19 -19.94 10.23
C GLY A 276 -11.01 -21.22 9.99
N THR A 277 -11.82 -21.66 10.96
CA THR A 277 -12.65 -22.85 10.82
C THR A 277 -13.95 -22.56 10.05
N ARG A 278 -14.56 -23.62 9.48
CA ARG A 278 -15.87 -23.53 8.83
C ARG A 278 -16.94 -23.01 9.78
N LYS A 279 -17.78 -22.09 9.31
CA LYS A 279 -18.82 -21.45 10.11
C LYS A 279 -19.82 -22.45 10.68
N GLU A 280 -20.18 -23.47 9.88
CA GLU A 280 -21.18 -24.50 10.21
C GLU A 280 -20.71 -25.39 11.36
N THR A 281 -19.40 -25.58 11.50
CA THR A 281 -18.81 -26.48 12.50
C THR A 281 -18.10 -25.75 13.63
N ARG A 282 -17.89 -24.46 13.53
CA ARG A 282 -17.09 -23.64 14.47
C ARG A 282 -17.54 -23.78 15.93
N PHE A 283 -18.83 -23.79 16.17
CA PHE A 283 -19.38 -23.93 17.54
C PHE A 283 -19.53 -25.38 18.01
N LEU A 284 -19.19 -26.36 17.17
CA LEU A 284 -19.12 -27.75 17.61
C LEU A 284 -17.88 -28.05 18.47
N MET A 285 -16.97 -27.07 18.59
CA MET A 285 -15.74 -27.15 19.41
C MET A 285 -14.94 -28.43 19.15
N ARG A 286 -14.78 -28.78 17.86
CA ARG A 286 -14.02 -29.94 17.46
C ARG A 286 -12.56 -29.79 17.86
N PRO A 287 -11.88 -30.88 18.28
CA PRO A 287 -10.46 -30.83 18.61
C PRO A 287 -9.56 -30.70 17.37
N GLU A 288 -10.03 -31.14 16.20
CA GLU A 288 -9.30 -31.02 14.95
C GLU A 288 -9.67 -29.73 14.22
N PHE A 289 -8.68 -29.10 13.61
CA PHE A 289 -8.89 -27.92 12.78
C PHE A 289 -9.62 -28.30 11.48
N ASP A 290 -10.77 -27.68 11.24
CA ASP A 290 -11.62 -27.87 10.05
C ASP A 290 -11.65 -26.53 9.27
N PRO A 291 -10.63 -26.25 8.40
CA PRO A 291 -10.49 -24.96 7.77
C PRO A 291 -11.58 -24.68 6.74
N VAL A 292 -11.98 -23.42 6.63
CA VAL A 292 -12.75 -22.95 5.49
C VAL A 292 -11.88 -23.01 4.22
N ALA A 293 -12.49 -23.22 3.05
CA ALA A 293 -11.77 -23.33 1.77
C ALA A 293 -11.55 -21.97 1.08
N THR A 294 -11.26 -20.92 1.84
CA THR A 294 -10.97 -19.56 1.38
C THR A 294 -9.76 -19.00 2.12
N ALA A 295 -9.31 -17.80 1.75
CA ALA A 295 -8.24 -17.10 2.46
C ALA A 295 -8.54 -16.86 3.96
N ASP A 296 -9.81 -16.91 4.37
CA ASP A 296 -10.19 -16.85 5.78
C ASP A 296 -9.63 -18.00 6.63
N ALA A 297 -9.18 -19.11 6.02
CA ALA A 297 -8.50 -20.20 6.72
C ALA A 297 -7.19 -19.75 7.41
N TRP A 298 -6.65 -18.58 7.06
CA TRP A 298 -5.47 -17.98 7.70
C TRP A 298 -5.80 -17.06 8.87
N GLN A 299 -7.09 -16.78 9.12
CA GLN A 299 -7.50 -15.99 10.27
C GLN A 299 -7.34 -16.78 11.57
N LEU A 300 -6.72 -16.15 12.57
CA LEU A 300 -6.49 -16.77 13.88
C LEU A 300 -7.63 -16.49 14.86
N SER A 301 -7.93 -15.22 15.05
CA SER A 301 -8.95 -14.72 15.97
C SER A 301 -10.04 -14.00 15.22
N ASN A 302 -11.16 -13.75 15.88
CA ASN A 302 -12.22 -12.91 15.34
C ASN A 302 -11.67 -11.52 14.97
N PRO A 303 -12.07 -10.97 13.83
CA PRO A 303 -11.62 -9.66 13.38
C PRO A 303 -12.09 -8.54 14.31
N SER A 304 -11.28 -7.47 14.42
CA SER A 304 -11.63 -6.28 15.20
C SER A 304 -12.69 -5.46 14.47
N VAL A 305 -13.96 -5.65 14.81
CA VAL A 305 -15.11 -4.98 14.15
C VAL A 305 -14.97 -3.46 14.17
N LEU A 306 -14.52 -2.87 15.30
CA LEU A 306 -14.32 -1.42 15.42
C LEU A 306 -13.25 -0.90 14.44
N ALA A 307 -12.19 -1.69 14.20
CA ALA A 307 -11.16 -1.32 13.22
C ALA A 307 -11.68 -1.45 11.77
N LEU A 308 -12.54 -2.43 11.50
CA LEU A 308 -13.09 -2.65 10.16
C LEU A 308 -14.12 -1.60 9.74
N ALA A 309 -14.77 -0.94 10.70
CA ALA A 309 -15.81 0.05 10.43
C ALA A 309 -15.33 1.25 9.59
N PRO A 310 -14.26 1.99 9.96
CA PRO A 310 -13.75 3.07 9.14
C PRO A 310 -13.15 2.56 7.81
N TYR A 311 -12.65 1.34 7.77
CA TYR A 311 -12.14 0.73 6.53
C TYR A 311 -13.29 0.53 5.53
N LEU A 312 -14.42 -0.02 5.98
CA LEU A 312 -15.60 -0.19 5.14
C LEU A 312 -16.10 1.15 4.59
N ALA A 313 -16.12 2.21 5.41
CA ALA A 313 -16.51 3.55 4.98
C ALA A 313 -15.64 4.10 3.84
N SER A 314 -14.34 3.75 3.82
CA SER A 314 -13.45 4.09 2.70
C SER A 314 -13.69 3.21 1.48
N LEU A 315 -13.87 1.90 1.68
CA LEU A 315 -14.08 0.96 0.58
C LEU A 315 -15.34 1.27 -0.23
N GLU A 316 -16.39 1.80 0.39
CA GLU A 316 -17.60 2.25 -0.32
C GLU A 316 -17.27 3.37 -1.32
N LEU A 317 -16.35 4.28 -1.00
CA LEU A 317 -15.87 5.30 -1.95
C LEU A 317 -15.10 4.67 -3.12
N PHE A 318 -14.29 3.64 -2.86
CA PHE A 318 -13.62 2.88 -3.93
C PHE A 318 -14.60 2.15 -4.84
N GLU A 319 -15.68 1.58 -4.28
CA GLU A 319 -16.72 0.93 -5.07
C GLU A 319 -17.48 1.93 -5.95
N GLU A 320 -17.78 3.10 -5.42
CA GLU A 320 -18.50 4.15 -6.15
C GLU A 320 -17.69 4.71 -7.32
N VAL A 321 -16.38 4.94 -7.13
CA VAL A 321 -15.50 5.57 -8.12
C VAL A 321 -14.88 4.55 -9.06
N GLY A 322 -14.41 3.42 -8.55
CA GLY A 322 -13.62 2.43 -9.26
C GLY A 322 -12.14 2.80 -9.42
N MET A 323 -11.29 1.79 -9.47
CA MET A 323 -9.84 1.98 -9.57
C MET A 323 -9.41 2.65 -10.87
N GLU A 324 -10.10 2.39 -11.99
CA GLU A 324 -9.78 2.97 -13.30
C GLU A 324 -9.85 4.50 -13.28
N ALA A 325 -10.93 5.07 -12.75
CA ALA A 325 -11.10 6.51 -12.64
C ALA A 325 -10.07 7.15 -11.67
N LEU A 326 -9.78 6.48 -10.55
CA LEU A 326 -8.75 6.94 -9.63
C LEU A 326 -7.37 6.94 -10.27
N ILE A 327 -7.01 5.92 -11.03
CA ILE A 327 -5.74 5.82 -11.76
C ILE A 327 -5.66 6.92 -12.81
N ALA A 328 -6.70 7.13 -13.60
CA ALA A 328 -6.73 8.18 -14.62
C ALA A 328 -6.51 9.58 -14.03
N LYS A 329 -7.15 9.90 -12.88
CA LYS A 329 -6.91 11.17 -12.19
C LYS A 329 -5.50 11.22 -11.59
N ARG A 330 -5.02 10.15 -10.95
CA ARG A 330 -3.66 10.03 -10.40
C ARG A 330 -2.60 10.39 -11.46
N ASP A 331 -2.70 9.81 -12.66
CA ASP A 331 -1.73 10.02 -13.74
C ASP A 331 -1.68 11.49 -14.16
N ARG A 332 -2.85 12.13 -14.26
CA ARG A 332 -2.92 13.56 -14.58
C ARG A 332 -2.40 14.44 -13.44
N LEU A 333 -2.71 14.12 -12.17
CA LEU A 333 -2.23 14.86 -11.01
C LEU A 333 -0.71 14.78 -10.89
N THR A 334 -0.14 13.59 -11.02
CA THR A 334 1.31 13.39 -10.92
C THR A 334 2.07 14.00 -12.09
N ALA A 335 1.51 13.93 -13.30
CA ALA A 335 2.10 14.62 -14.45
C ALA A 335 2.07 16.16 -14.29
N TYR A 336 0.98 16.72 -13.75
CA TYR A 336 0.91 18.14 -13.47
C TYR A 336 1.85 18.56 -12.32
N LEU A 337 1.94 17.76 -11.27
CA LEU A 337 2.90 18.01 -10.18
C LEU A 337 4.35 17.99 -10.68
N GLU A 338 4.70 17.02 -11.53
CA GLU A 338 6.04 16.94 -12.13
C GLU A 338 6.35 18.15 -12.99
N PHE A 339 5.39 18.60 -13.81
CA PHE A 339 5.50 19.85 -14.56
C PHE A 339 5.73 21.05 -13.64
N ILE A 340 4.97 21.19 -12.55
CA ILE A 340 5.15 22.27 -11.57
C ILE A 340 6.55 22.22 -10.94
N LEU A 341 7.04 21.03 -10.59
CA LEU A 341 8.39 20.86 -10.06
C LEU A 341 9.46 21.30 -11.07
N GLN A 342 9.31 20.95 -12.35
CA GLN A 342 10.23 21.36 -13.41
C GLN A 342 10.24 22.88 -13.61
N GLU A 343 9.06 23.52 -13.63
CA GLU A 343 8.95 24.99 -13.72
C GLU A 343 9.63 25.68 -12.54
N VAL A 344 9.40 25.20 -11.31
CA VAL A 344 10.05 25.77 -10.11
C VAL A 344 11.56 25.57 -10.17
N ALA A 345 12.03 24.41 -10.64
CA ALA A 345 13.46 24.15 -10.80
C ALA A 345 14.13 25.12 -11.78
N LEU A 346 13.47 25.39 -12.93
CA LEU A 346 13.95 26.35 -13.93
C LEU A 346 13.99 27.79 -13.40
N GLU A 347 12.96 28.21 -12.69
CA GLU A 347 12.81 29.58 -12.20
C GLU A 347 13.69 29.90 -10.97
N ALA A 348 13.91 28.92 -10.10
CA ALA A 348 14.63 29.10 -8.83
C ALA A 348 16.13 28.73 -8.90
N GLY A 349 16.58 28.17 -10.02
CA GLY A 349 17.94 27.61 -10.13
C GLY A 349 18.02 26.28 -9.37
N SER A 350 17.87 25.18 -10.05
CA SER A 350 17.60 23.85 -9.51
C SER A 350 18.63 23.37 -8.50
N HIS A 351 18.16 22.97 -7.33
CA HIS A 351 18.94 22.26 -6.31
C HIS A 351 18.26 20.93 -5.94
N PHE A 352 17.35 20.41 -6.77
CA PHE A 352 16.67 19.15 -6.53
C PHE A 352 16.43 18.34 -7.81
N GLU A 353 16.22 17.06 -7.65
CA GLU A 353 15.96 16.09 -8.69
C GLU A 353 14.72 15.24 -8.36
N VAL A 354 13.85 15.02 -9.33
CA VAL A 354 12.76 14.03 -9.19
C VAL A 354 13.33 12.64 -9.49
N ILE A 355 13.49 11.83 -8.44
CA ILE A 355 14.09 10.49 -8.53
C ILE A 355 13.06 9.37 -8.80
N THR A 356 11.79 9.73 -8.92
CA THR A 356 10.72 8.79 -9.26
C THR A 356 10.70 8.54 -10.76
N PRO A 357 10.77 7.28 -11.23
CA PRO A 357 10.71 6.97 -12.66
C PRO A 357 9.29 7.15 -13.24
N ALA A 358 9.15 6.88 -14.54
CA ALA A 358 7.87 6.97 -15.24
C ALA A 358 6.84 5.94 -14.74
N ASP A 359 7.31 4.72 -14.45
CA ASP A 359 6.45 3.67 -13.87
C ASP A 359 6.24 3.94 -12.39
N ARG A 360 5.12 4.61 -12.09
CA ARG A 360 4.84 5.14 -10.74
C ARG A 360 3.35 5.12 -10.38
N GLY A 361 3.10 5.20 -9.08
CA GLY A 361 1.78 5.51 -8.52
C GLY A 361 1.60 7.01 -8.24
N CYS A 362 0.96 7.35 -7.12
CA CYS A 362 0.74 8.74 -6.70
C CYS A 362 2.04 9.48 -6.31
N GLN A 363 3.08 8.76 -5.86
CA GLN A 363 4.24 9.38 -5.22
C GLN A 363 5.23 9.92 -6.26
N LEU A 364 5.65 11.18 -6.04
CA LEU A 364 6.88 11.75 -6.57
C LEU A 364 7.86 11.99 -5.42
N SER A 365 9.10 11.55 -5.59
CA SER A 365 10.18 11.73 -4.62
C SER A 365 11.19 12.74 -5.15
N VAL A 366 11.39 13.79 -4.38
CA VAL A 366 12.29 14.89 -4.71
C VAL A 366 13.55 14.77 -3.87
N PHE A 367 14.69 14.48 -4.51
CA PHE A 367 16.00 14.43 -3.88
C PHE A 367 16.62 15.83 -3.87
N LEU A 368 17.09 16.27 -2.70
CA LEU A 368 17.70 17.57 -2.49
C LEU A 368 19.22 17.43 -2.41
N HIS A 369 19.97 18.18 -3.23
CA HIS A 369 21.43 18.07 -3.29
C HIS A 369 22.18 18.80 -2.16
N GLY A 370 21.46 19.59 -1.32
CA GLY A 370 21.98 20.32 -0.17
C GLY A 370 21.31 19.94 1.14
N GLU A 371 21.26 20.83 2.09
CA GLU A 371 20.50 20.66 3.33
C GLU A 371 18.98 20.77 3.04
N GLY A 372 18.33 19.66 2.81
CA GLY A 372 16.92 19.62 2.46
C GLY A 372 15.95 19.84 3.62
N ARG A 373 16.37 19.60 4.85
CA ARG A 373 15.49 19.67 6.02
C ARG A 373 14.89 21.07 6.25
N PRO A 374 15.62 22.18 6.09
CA PRO A 374 15.02 23.51 6.24
C PRO A 374 13.91 23.80 5.22
N LEU A 375 13.98 23.23 4.01
CA LEU A 375 12.91 23.37 3.01
C LEU A 375 11.68 22.55 3.39
N PHE A 376 11.87 21.33 3.88
CA PHE A 376 10.78 20.50 4.39
C PHE A 376 10.04 21.20 5.54
N ASP A 377 10.78 21.75 6.53
CA ASP A 377 10.22 22.45 7.66
C ASP A 377 9.47 23.72 7.20
N TYR A 378 10.01 24.48 6.23
CA TYR A 378 9.33 25.62 5.61
C TYR A 378 8.01 25.23 4.95
N LEU A 379 7.96 24.13 4.21
CA LEU A 379 6.72 23.63 3.60
C LEU A 379 5.66 23.32 4.66
N MET A 380 6.05 22.64 5.76
CA MET A 380 5.17 22.36 6.89
C MET A 380 4.63 23.63 7.54
N GLU A 381 5.48 24.64 7.76
CA GLU A 381 5.11 25.94 8.32
C GLU A 381 4.15 26.74 7.43
N HIS A 382 4.05 26.38 6.14
CA HIS A 382 3.19 27.04 5.17
C HIS A 382 1.99 26.18 4.71
N GLY A 383 1.63 25.18 5.54
CA GLY A 383 0.42 24.38 5.32
C GLY A 383 0.53 23.33 4.21
N VAL A 384 1.74 22.94 3.83
CA VAL A 384 2.00 21.77 3.00
C VAL A 384 2.43 20.63 3.90
N VAL A 385 1.85 19.44 3.76
CA VAL A 385 2.18 18.26 4.56
C VAL A 385 2.81 17.20 3.64
N PRO A 386 4.14 17.29 3.37
CA PRO A 386 4.90 16.25 2.66
C PRO A 386 5.48 15.23 3.65
N ASP A 387 6.14 14.20 3.15
CA ASP A 387 6.84 13.20 3.95
C ASP A 387 8.37 13.33 3.75
N TRP A 388 9.15 13.14 4.83
CA TRP A 388 10.60 13.19 4.79
C TRP A 388 11.22 11.80 4.86
N ARG A 389 12.23 11.56 4.02
CA ARG A 389 13.08 10.37 4.10
C ARG A 389 14.55 10.74 4.05
N GLU A 390 15.28 10.21 5.01
CA GLU A 390 16.73 10.36 5.04
C GLU A 390 17.40 9.77 3.79
N PRO A 391 18.51 10.35 3.33
CA PRO A 391 19.15 11.55 3.91
C PRO A 391 18.50 12.87 3.49
N ASN A 392 17.92 13.00 2.29
CA ASN A 392 17.48 14.26 1.70
C ASN A 392 16.33 14.07 0.69
N VAL A 393 15.31 13.28 1.01
CA VAL A 393 14.17 13.08 0.10
C VAL A 393 12.89 13.64 0.69
N ILE A 394 12.21 14.50 -0.06
CA ILE A 394 10.83 14.91 0.19
C ILE A 394 9.94 14.06 -0.71
N ARG A 395 8.97 13.32 -0.11
CA ARG A 395 7.99 12.55 -0.85
C ARG A 395 6.67 13.32 -0.92
N LEU A 396 6.11 13.37 -2.11
CA LEU A 396 4.85 14.04 -2.44
C LEU A 396 3.90 13.00 -3.04
N ALA A 397 2.83 12.66 -2.35
CA ALA A 397 1.87 11.66 -2.81
C ALA A 397 0.45 12.24 -2.94
N PRO A 398 0.14 12.93 -4.07
CA PRO A 398 -1.19 13.49 -4.30
C PRO A 398 -2.21 12.39 -4.57
N ALA A 399 -2.96 12.00 -3.54
CA ALA A 399 -3.99 10.98 -3.66
C ALA A 399 -5.22 11.51 -4.45
N PRO A 400 -5.74 10.76 -5.42
CA PRO A 400 -6.76 11.23 -6.37
C PRO A 400 -8.12 11.53 -5.73
N PHE A 401 -8.46 10.91 -4.61
CA PHE A 401 -9.71 11.19 -3.91
C PHE A 401 -9.81 12.63 -3.41
N TYR A 402 -8.70 13.23 -2.94
CA TYR A 402 -8.78 14.48 -2.20
C TYR A 402 -7.79 15.55 -2.61
N CYS A 403 -6.76 15.24 -3.39
CA CYS A 403 -5.88 16.25 -3.95
C CYS A 403 -6.47 16.88 -5.23
N SER A 404 -6.29 18.18 -5.38
CA SER A 404 -6.74 18.97 -6.53
C SER A 404 -5.57 19.50 -7.34
N TYR A 405 -5.80 19.91 -8.58
CA TYR A 405 -4.78 20.58 -9.39
C TYR A 405 -4.39 21.94 -8.81
N SER A 406 -5.34 22.63 -8.18
CA SER A 406 -5.06 23.87 -7.43
C SER A 406 -4.12 23.61 -6.25
N ASP A 407 -4.16 22.44 -5.62
CA ASP A 407 -3.18 22.08 -4.57
C ASP A 407 -1.76 21.98 -5.17
N MET A 408 -1.60 21.39 -6.37
CA MET A 408 -0.31 21.30 -7.06
C MET A 408 0.24 22.69 -7.39
N TYR A 409 -0.61 23.58 -7.93
CA TYR A 409 -0.21 24.97 -8.21
C TYR A 409 0.21 25.70 -6.94
N ARG A 410 -0.62 25.67 -5.87
CA ARG A 410 -0.31 26.35 -4.60
C ARG A 410 0.97 25.80 -3.96
N PHE A 411 1.16 24.48 -4.02
CA PHE A 411 2.41 23.84 -3.57
C PHE A 411 3.61 24.42 -4.32
N GLY A 412 3.55 24.54 -5.63
CA GLY A 412 4.61 25.13 -6.45
C GLY A 412 4.98 26.55 -6.01
N GLN A 413 3.99 27.38 -5.66
CA GLN A 413 4.23 28.74 -5.16
C GLN A 413 4.94 28.72 -3.79
N VAL A 414 4.54 27.85 -2.88
CA VAL A 414 5.18 27.69 -1.55
C VAL A 414 6.60 27.15 -1.70
N LEU A 415 6.81 26.14 -2.55
CA LEU A 415 8.13 25.57 -2.81
C LEU A 415 9.09 26.62 -3.37
N LYS A 416 8.65 27.37 -4.38
CA LYS A 416 9.43 28.47 -4.98
C LYS A 416 9.83 29.53 -3.92
N ALA A 417 8.88 29.96 -3.12
CA ALA A 417 9.14 30.93 -2.06
C ALA A 417 10.14 30.41 -1.02
N GLY A 418 10.06 29.12 -0.64
CA GLY A 418 11.01 28.49 0.27
C GLY A 418 12.43 28.47 -0.29
N ILE A 419 12.61 28.10 -1.56
CA ILE A 419 13.92 28.10 -2.22
C ILE A 419 14.47 29.53 -2.30
N GLN A 420 13.66 30.51 -2.70
CA GLN A 420 14.07 31.93 -2.77
C GLN A 420 14.43 32.51 -1.40
N ALA A 421 13.89 31.97 -0.31
CA ALA A 421 14.25 32.31 1.07
C ALA A 421 15.53 31.60 1.55
N GLY A 422 16.27 30.93 0.65
CA GLY A 422 17.50 30.21 0.98
C GLY A 422 17.29 28.92 1.76
N LYS A 423 16.08 28.34 1.69
CA LYS A 423 15.82 27.02 2.26
C LYS A 423 16.12 25.94 1.22
N GLY A 424 16.89 24.92 1.60
CA GLY A 424 17.24 23.82 0.68
C GLY A 424 18.40 24.15 -0.28
N ALA A 425 19.31 25.00 0.12
CA ALA A 425 20.56 25.31 -0.58
C ALA A 425 21.69 24.35 -0.16
#